data_d9ae76268601ed43aef9dbde7d9b4c44
#
_entry.id   d9ae76268601ed43aef9dbde7d9b4c44
#
_cell.length_a   1.000
_cell.length_b   1.000
_cell.length_c   1.000
_cell.angle_alpha   90.00
_cell.angle_beta   90.00
_cell.angle_gamma   90.00
#
_symmetry.space_group_name_H-M   'P 1'
#
loop_
_entity.id
_entity.type
_entity.pdbx_description
1 polymer ?
#
loop_
_entity_poly.entity_id
_entity_poly.type
_entity_poly.pdbx_seq_one_letter_code
_entity_poly.pdbx_strand_id
1 'polypeptide(L)'
;IAPMSKEMLSDSIISLYLAEEEKYVFGKRMRYISDTLFTNKLEKIESIRDVNVMSLVNNKLIIRVEQKEPIAELIVNGKDGFYLTKEGEVFKSSDYYGDYRLLKVDGLRSSDIEEEGNKKLSTVSAVLDYILNEPDLFMYKVTSGLNVNEKTGDVELESRVKGHKIIVGKVENMSVKSNNLKAFYEALGESDLERYVTLNLKFENQVIAITK
;
A
#
# COMPACT_ATOMS: atom_id res chain seq x y z
N ILE A 1 11.10 -12.57 1.38
CA ILE A 1 10.19 -12.41 2.53
C ILE A 1 9.15 -11.43 2.03
N ALA A 2 7.93 -11.92 1.73
CA ALA A 2 6.82 -11.04 1.42
C ALA A 2 6.66 -10.01 2.55
N PRO A 3 6.26 -8.77 2.27
CA PRO A 3 5.96 -7.81 3.32
C PRO A 3 4.95 -8.48 4.24
N MET A 4 5.34 -8.71 5.50
CA MET A 4 4.42 -9.29 6.49
C MET A 4 3.25 -8.31 6.60
N SER A 5 2.07 -8.76 6.21
CA SER A 5 0.82 -8.06 6.47
C SER A 5 0.67 -7.98 7.98
N LYS A 6 0.91 -6.81 8.54
CA LYS A 6 0.63 -6.54 9.93
C LYS A 6 -0.83 -6.11 10.00
N GLU A 7 -1.59 -6.67 10.91
CA GLU A 7 -2.99 -6.29 11.10
C GLU A 7 -3.09 -4.77 11.29
N MET A 8 -3.92 -4.11 10.49
CA MET A 8 -4.12 -2.65 10.57
C MET A 8 -4.85 -2.25 11.86
N LEU A 9 -5.74 -3.11 12.31
CA LEU A 9 -6.50 -2.93 13.55
C LEU A 9 -6.18 -4.07 14.48
N SER A 10 -5.78 -3.75 15.71
CA SER A 10 -5.65 -4.76 16.77
C SER A 10 -7.01 -5.10 17.35
N ASP A 11 -7.13 -6.28 17.97
CA ASP A 11 -8.33 -6.69 18.72
C ASP A 11 -8.74 -5.65 19.76
N SER A 12 -7.76 -4.97 20.39
CA SER A 12 -8.01 -3.91 21.37
C SER A 12 -8.73 -2.71 20.77
N ILE A 13 -8.40 -2.33 19.53
CA ILE A 13 -9.04 -1.22 18.84
C ILE A 13 -10.46 -1.61 18.43
N ILE A 14 -10.65 -2.82 17.92
CA ILE A 14 -11.99 -3.35 17.60
C ILE A 14 -12.87 -3.36 18.86
N SER A 15 -12.32 -3.82 19.98
CA SER A 15 -13.02 -3.80 21.26
C SER A 15 -13.39 -2.39 21.72
N LEU A 16 -12.53 -1.39 21.46
CA LEU A 16 -12.84 0.00 21.79
C LEU A 16 -14.00 0.54 20.94
N TYR A 17 -14.05 0.22 19.66
CA TYR A 17 -15.16 0.58 18.77
C TYR A 17 -16.49 -0.04 19.22
N LEU A 18 -16.43 -1.23 19.81
CA LEU A 18 -17.59 -1.98 20.26
C LEU A 18 -17.96 -1.72 21.73
N ALA A 19 -17.17 -0.95 22.49
CA ALA A 19 -17.33 -0.78 23.93
C ALA A 19 -18.70 -0.24 24.37
N GLU A 20 -19.36 0.56 23.56
CA GLU A 20 -20.71 1.04 23.83
C GLU A 20 -21.75 -0.07 23.61
N GLU A 21 -21.61 -0.85 22.54
CA GLU A 21 -22.48 -1.96 22.20
C GLU A 21 -22.36 -3.11 23.19
N GLU A 22 -21.16 -3.37 23.71
CA GLU A 22 -20.93 -4.38 24.74
C GLU A 22 -21.83 -4.15 25.98
N LYS A 23 -22.05 -2.91 26.39
CA LYS A 23 -22.93 -2.57 27.49
C LYS A 23 -24.38 -3.02 27.26
N TYR A 24 -24.82 -3.10 26.00
CA TYR A 24 -26.17 -3.57 25.65
C TYR A 24 -26.27 -5.08 25.54
N VAL A 25 -25.14 -5.78 25.45
CA VAL A 25 -25.06 -7.23 25.24
C VAL A 25 -24.86 -7.99 26.54
N PHE A 26 -24.00 -7.48 27.43
CA PHE A 26 -23.73 -8.14 28.71
C PHE A 26 -25.00 -8.31 29.57
N GLY A 27 -25.24 -9.55 30.00
CA GLY A 27 -26.38 -9.92 30.81
C GLY A 27 -27.72 -10.12 30.08
N LYS A 28 -27.76 -9.92 28.76
CA LYS A 28 -28.93 -10.22 27.92
C LYS A 28 -28.90 -11.65 27.38
N ARG A 29 -30.07 -12.21 27.13
CA ARG A 29 -30.17 -13.50 26.43
C ARG A 29 -29.83 -13.31 24.97
N MET A 30 -29.02 -14.19 24.39
CA MET A 30 -28.50 -14.12 22.99
C MET A 30 -29.61 -13.88 21.95
N ARG A 31 -30.81 -14.43 22.15
CA ARG A 31 -31.96 -14.22 21.23
C ARG A 31 -32.40 -12.76 21.06
N TYR A 32 -31.92 -11.85 21.92
CA TYR A 32 -32.25 -10.42 21.87
C TYR A 32 -31.06 -9.58 21.35
N ILE A 33 -29.96 -10.21 21.00
CA ILE A 33 -28.78 -9.55 20.45
C ILE A 33 -28.89 -9.61 18.93
N SER A 34 -28.95 -8.44 18.33
CA SER A 34 -28.97 -8.33 16.86
C SER A 34 -27.54 -8.35 16.31
N ASP A 35 -27.23 -9.32 15.46
CA ASP A 35 -25.96 -9.43 14.78
C ASP A 35 -25.67 -8.18 13.93
N THR A 36 -26.73 -7.60 13.36
CA THR A 36 -26.67 -6.38 12.53
C THR A 36 -26.15 -5.15 13.27
N LEU A 37 -26.27 -5.11 14.61
CA LEU A 37 -25.76 -3.99 15.39
C LEU A 37 -24.24 -3.87 15.27
N PHE A 38 -23.53 -4.99 15.41
CA PHE A 38 -22.07 -5.05 15.32
C PHE A 38 -21.59 -4.92 13.89
N THR A 39 -22.23 -5.60 12.94
CA THR A 39 -21.93 -5.55 11.53
C THR A 39 -22.00 -4.12 11.00
N ASN A 40 -23.13 -3.42 11.20
CA ASN A 40 -23.33 -2.06 10.71
C ASN A 40 -22.35 -1.03 11.31
N LYS A 41 -21.80 -1.30 12.48
CA LYS A 41 -20.83 -0.40 13.10
C LYS A 41 -19.43 -0.65 12.58
N LEU A 42 -19.03 -1.90 12.47
CA LEU A 42 -17.70 -2.27 11.99
C LEU A 42 -17.52 -2.02 10.49
N GLU A 43 -18.54 -2.25 9.67
CA GLU A 43 -18.52 -1.95 8.22
C GLU A 43 -18.33 -0.46 7.89
N LYS A 44 -18.56 0.43 8.85
CA LYS A 44 -18.24 1.87 8.66
C LYS A 44 -16.75 2.17 8.73
N ILE A 45 -15.93 1.24 9.17
CA ILE A 45 -14.49 1.38 9.22
C ILE A 45 -13.94 1.02 7.84
N GLU A 46 -13.45 2.01 7.11
CA GLU A 46 -13.03 1.84 5.71
C GLU A 46 -11.95 0.77 5.49
N SER A 47 -11.15 0.45 6.51
CA SER A 47 -10.13 -0.61 6.45
C SER A 47 -10.68 -2.02 6.64
N ILE A 48 -11.95 -2.17 6.96
CA ILE A 48 -12.60 -3.48 7.10
C ILE A 48 -13.15 -3.91 5.75
N ARG A 49 -12.86 -5.15 5.37
CA ARG A 49 -13.36 -5.78 4.14
C ARG A 49 -14.65 -6.52 4.38
N ASP A 50 -14.70 -7.32 5.46
CA ASP A 50 -15.85 -8.16 5.78
C ASP A 50 -16.01 -8.33 7.30
N VAL A 51 -17.24 -8.47 7.74
CA VAL A 51 -17.61 -8.69 9.15
C VAL A 51 -18.57 -9.86 9.24
N ASN A 52 -18.20 -10.88 9.96
CA ASN A 52 -19.06 -12.02 10.22
C ASN A 52 -19.31 -12.15 11.73
N VAL A 53 -20.58 -12.04 12.12
CA VAL A 53 -21.02 -12.13 13.52
C VAL A 53 -21.79 -13.43 13.72
N MET A 54 -21.36 -14.25 14.65
CA MET A 54 -21.95 -15.55 14.96
C MET A 54 -22.27 -15.67 16.45
N SER A 55 -23.50 -16.02 16.77
CA SER A 55 -23.89 -16.38 18.13
C SER A 55 -23.85 -17.90 18.32
N LEU A 56 -23.21 -18.34 19.40
CA LEU A 56 -23.11 -19.74 19.76
C LEU A 56 -24.10 -20.11 20.88
N VAL A 57 -24.50 -21.40 20.91
CA VAL A 57 -25.45 -21.95 21.87
C VAL A 57 -25.02 -21.77 23.34
N ASN A 58 -23.72 -21.61 23.59
CA ASN A 58 -23.12 -21.44 24.92
C ASN A 58 -23.04 -19.97 25.36
N ASN A 59 -23.87 -19.08 24.82
CA ASN A 59 -23.89 -17.64 25.08
C ASN A 59 -22.58 -16.92 24.74
N LYS A 60 -21.86 -17.40 23.74
CA LYS A 60 -20.69 -16.72 23.16
C LYS A 60 -21.08 -16.03 21.86
N LEU A 61 -20.64 -14.77 21.72
CA LEU A 61 -20.66 -14.03 20.47
C LEU A 61 -19.26 -14.07 19.88
N ILE A 62 -19.16 -14.51 18.63
CA ILE A 62 -17.91 -14.49 17.87
C ILE A 62 -18.07 -13.44 16.79
N ILE A 63 -17.18 -12.46 16.77
CA ILE A 63 -17.07 -11.45 15.73
C ILE A 63 -15.78 -11.72 14.97
N ARG A 64 -15.90 -12.06 13.70
CA ARG A 64 -14.77 -12.26 12.81
C ARG A 64 -14.70 -11.06 11.88
N VAL A 65 -13.54 -10.40 11.85
CA VAL A 65 -13.28 -9.23 11.02
C VAL A 65 -12.19 -9.56 10.04
N GLU A 66 -12.45 -9.35 8.76
CA GLU A 66 -11.46 -9.40 7.70
C GLU A 66 -11.06 -7.96 7.33
N GLN A 67 -9.76 -7.69 7.35
CA GLN A 67 -9.22 -6.37 7.06
C GLN A 67 -8.72 -6.29 5.63
N LYS A 68 -8.76 -5.09 5.03
CA LYS A 68 -8.12 -4.80 3.74
C LYS A 68 -6.60 -4.83 3.92
N GLU A 69 -5.91 -5.42 2.96
CA GLU A 69 -4.45 -5.49 2.97
C GLU A 69 -3.86 -4.39 2.07
N PRO A 70 -3.24 -3.34 2.65
CA PRO A 70 -2.62 -2.29 1.85
C PRO A 70 -1.30 -2.76 1.24
N ILE A 71 -1.05 -2.37 0.00
CA ILE A 71 0.23 -2.56 -0.71
C ILE A 71 1.05 -1.27 -0.82
N ALA A 72 0.40 -0.12 -0.71
CA ALA A 72 1.04 1.19 -0.76
C ALA A 72 0.28 2.23 0.06
N GLU A 73 1.00 3.24 0.52
CA GLU A 73 0.46 4.47 1.08
C GLU A 73 0.43 5.54 0.00
N LEU A 74 -0.73 6.19 -0.18
CA LEU A 74 -0.92 7.23 -1.19
C LEU A 74 -0.85 8.61 -0.54
N ILE A 75 -0.03 9.49 -1.10
CA ILE A 75 0.04 10.90 -0.74
C ILE A 75 -0.83 11.67 -1.73
N VAL A 76 -1.98 12.16 -1.25
CA VAL A 76 -2.99 12.83 -2.07
C VAL A 76 -3.02 14.32 -1.74
N ASN A 77 -2.79 15.18 -2.74
CA ASN A 77 -2.66 16.62 -2.55
C ASN A 77 -1.62 16.99 -1.48
N GLY A 78 -0.51 16.24 -1.39
CA GLY A 78 0.53 16.43 -0.39
C GLY A 78 0.13 16.03 1.04
N LYS A 79 -0.95 15.27 1.22
CA LYS A 79 -1.40 14.76 2.51
C LYS A 79 -1.35 13.25 2.51
N ASP A 80 -0.77 12.68 3.57
CA ASP A 80 -0.83 11.27 3.89
C ASP A 80 -2.28 10.86 4.23
N GLY A 81 -2.55 9.57 4.22
CA GLY A 81 -3.77 9.08 4.82
C GLY A 81 -4.68 8.27 3.92
N PHE A 82 -4.20 7.84 2.76
CA PHE A 82 -4.90 6.90 1.89
C PHE A 82 -4.04 5.67 1.65
N TYR A 83 -4.69 4.53 1.50
CA TYR A 83 -4.04 3.27 1.20
C TYR A 83 -4.62 2.64 -0.06
N LEU A 84 -3.77 1.93 -0.79
CA LEU A 84 -4.13 1.17 -1.99
C LEU A 84 -4.03 -0.31 -1.70
N THR A 85 -5.07 -1.08 -2.03
CA THR A 85 -5.05 -2.55 -1.98
C THR A 85 -4.53 -3.14 -3.29
N LYS A 86 -4.23 -4.44 -3.29
CA LYS A 86 -3.82 -5.17 -4.49
C LYS A 86 -4.92 -5.18 -5.57
N GLU A 87 -6.18 -5.16 -5.18
CA GLU A 87 -7.34 -5.11 -6.06
C GLU A 87 -7.57 -3.71 -6.68
N GLY A 88 -6.75 -2.71 -6.30
CA GLY A 88 -6.86 -1.34 -6.79
C GLY A 88 -7.86 -0.48 -6.01
N GLU A 89 -8.39 -0.99 -4.90
CA GLU A 89 -9.28 -0.24 -4.04
C GLU A 89 -8.49 0.77 -3.21
N VAL A 90 -8.97 2.01 -3.16
CA VAL A 90 -8.42 3.06 -2.30
C VAL A 90 -9.31 3.22 -1.08
N PHE A 91 -8.70 3.25 0.10
CA PHE A 91 -9.40 3.53 1.34
C PHE A 91 -8.62 4.50 2.21
N LYS A 92 -9.33 5.21 3.08
CA LYS A 92 -8.74 6.24 3.92
C LYS A 92 -8.10 5.64 5.17
N SER A 93 -6.95 6.18 5.58
CA SER A 93 -6.35 5.82 6.85
C SER A 93 -7.08 6.49 8.02
N SER A 94 -7.18 5.80 9.15
CA SER A 94 -7.54 6.37 10.43
C SER A 94 -6.32 6.38 11.35
N ASP A 95 -6.37 7.19 12.40
CA ASP A 95 -5.27 7.32 13.38
C ASP A 95 -4.92 6.02 14.14
N TYR A 96 -5.66 4.94 13.86
CA TYR A 96 -5.51 3.64 14.51
C TYR A 96 -4.65 2.64 13.72
N TYR A 97 -4.10 3.04 12.57
CA TYR A 97 -3.33 2.13 11.74
C TYR A 97 -1.93 1.89 12.28
N GLY A 98 -1.52 0.64 12.19
CA GLY A 98 -0.18 0.24 12.56
C GLY A 98 0.89 0.85 11.65
N ASP A 99 2.13 0.81 12.13
CA ASP A 99 3.30 1.31 11.40
C ASP A 99 3.66 0.35 10.25
N TYR A 100 3.09 0.58 9.07
CA TYR A 100 3.37 -0.18 7.85
C TYR A 100 4.57 0.44 7.11
N ARG A 101 5.55 -0.38 6.79
CA ARG A 101 6.64 0.02 5.88
C ARG A 101 6.21 -0.17 4.43
N LEU A 102 5.14 0.49 4.03
CA LEU A 102 4.64 0.48 2.67
C LEU A 102 5.47 1.39 1.75
N LEU A 103 5.39 1.11 0.45
CA LEU A 103 5.89 2.05 -0.55
C LEU A 103 4.99 3.28 -0.56
N LYS A 104 5.60 4.47 -0.55
CA LYS A 104 4.87 5.72 -0.65
C LYS A 104 4.66 6.10 -2.11
N VAL A 105 3.46 6.48 -2.45
CA VAL A 105 3.10 6.94 -3.80
C VAL A 105 2.71 8.41 -3.71
N ASP A 106 3.54 9.27 -4.28
CA ASP A 106 3.33 10.72 -4.28
C ASP A 106 2.80 11.23 -5.63
N GLY A 107 2.39 12.50 -5.66
CA GLY A 107 1.94 13.20 -6.84
C GLY A 107 0.50 12.89 -7.23
N LEU A 108 -0.32 12.31 -6.37
CA LEU A 108 -1.74 12.05 -6.62
C LEU A 108 -2.62 13.24 -6.19
N ARG A 109 -3.72 13.43 -6.92
CA ARG A 109 -4.80 14.38 -6.58
C ARG A 109 -6.06 13.63 -6.17
N SER A 110 -6.99 14.31 -5.51
CA SER A 110 -8.29 13.71 -5.16
C SER A 110 -9.02 13.16 -6.37
N SER A 111 -8.98 13.85 -7.51
CA SER A 111 -9.57 13.36 -8.77
C SER A 111 -8.95 12.06 -9.26
N ASP A 112 -7.67 11.79 -8.95
CA ASP A 112 -6.99 10.59 -9.40
C ASP A 112 -7.46 9.33 -8.65
N ILE A 113 -8.01 9.51 -7.44
CA ILE A 113 -8.51 8.42 -6.58
C ILE A 113 -10.03 8.28 -6.58
N GLU A 114 -10.77 9.34 -6.94
CA GLU A 114 -12.24 9.35 -6.96
C GLU A 114 -12.80 8.88 -8.31
N GLU A 115 -12.03 9.01 -9.39
CA GLU A 115 -12.44 8.63 -10.73
C GLU A 115 -12.14 7.15 -10.99
N GLU A 116 -13.18 6.35 -11.18
CA GLU A 116 -13.04 4.93 -11.49
C GLU A 116 -12.32 4.74 -12.84
N GLY A 117 -11.29 3.90 -12.85
CA GLY A 117 -10.47 3.66 -14.05
C GLY A 117 -9.46 4.77 -14.37
N ASN A 118 -9.14 5.64 -13.41
CA ASN A 118 -8.14 6.68 -13.59
C ASN A 118 -6.80 6.10 -14.06
N LYS A 119 -6.28 6.64 -15.17
CA LYS A 119 -5.07 6.15 -15.83
C LYS A 119 -3.82 6.22 -14.93
N LYS A 120 -3.73 7.24 -14.09
CA LYS A 120 -2.60 7.44 -13.20
C LYS A 120 -2.57 6.39 -12.09
N LEU A 121 -3.73 6.15 -11.47
CA LEU A 121 -3.87 5.10 -10.46
C LEU A 121 -3.63 3.71 -11.05
N SER A 122 -4.12 3.44 -12.27
CA SER A 122 -3.84 2.19 -13.00
C SER A 122 -2.35 2.01 -13.29
N THR A 123 -1.64 3.09 -13.63
CA THR A 123 -0.18 3.06 -13.82
C THR A 123 0.54 2.73 -12.52
N VAL A 124 0.14 3.37 -11.41
CA VAL A 124 0.67 3.09 -10.06
C VAL A 124 0.47 1.63 -9.69
N SER A 125 -0.74 1.10 -9.85
CA SER A 125 -1.08 -0.29 -9.55
C SER A 125 -0.22 -1.27 -10.36
N ALA A 126 -0.03 -1.02 -11.65
CA ALA A 126 0.80 -1.86 -12.51
C ALA A 126 2.29 -1.88 -12.10
N VAL A 127 2.84 -0.74 -11.68
CA VAL A 127 4.21 -0.66 -11.17
C VAL A 127 4.36 -1.39 -9.85
N LEU A 128 3.42 -1.17 -8.92
CA LEU A 128 3.42 -1.83 -7.62
C LEU A 128 3.27 -3.35 -7.77
N ASP A 129 2.39 -3.80 -8.66
CA ASP A 129 2.23 -5.22 -8.95
C ASP A 129 3.54 -5.85 -9.45
N TYR A 130 4.25 -5.17 -10.38
CA TYR A 130 5.57 -5.62 -10.81
C TYR A 130 6.57 -5.67 -9.65
N ILE A 131 6.70 -4.59 -8.88
CA ILE A 131 7.68 -4.49 -7.77
C ILE A 131 7.44 -5.58 -6.70
N LEU A 132 6.18 -5.88 -6.40
CA LEU A 132 5.81 -6.82 -5.35
C LEU A 132 5.85 -8.28 -5.80
N ASN A 133 5.69 -8.56 -7.10
CA ASN A 133 5.70 -9.92 -7.66
C ASN A 133 7.02 -10.30 -8.36
N GLU A 134 8.02 -9.42 -8.38
CA GLU A 134 9.33 -9.72 -8.94
C GLU A 134 10.00 -10.86 -8.14
N PRO A 135 10.53 -11.91 -8.79
CA PRO A 135 10.98 -13.15 -8.12
C PRO A 135 12.01 -12.94 -7.02
N ASP A 136 12.96 -12.04 -7.20
CA ASP A 136 14.02 -11.75 -6.24
C ASP A 136 13.74 -10.51 -5.37
N LEU A 137 12.60 -9.85 -5.59
CA LEU A 137 12.17 -8.62 -4.90
C LEU A 137 13.24 -7.51 -4.93
N PHE A 138 14.05 -7.48 -5.97
CA PHE A 138 15.13 -6.49 -6.09
C PHE A 138 14.57 -5.07 -6.12
N MET A 139 13.57 -4.80 -6.97
CA MET A 139 12.95 -3.47 -7.05
C MET A 139 12.31 -3.06 -5.72
N TYR A 140 11.67 -3.98 -5.00
CA TYR A 140 11.11 -3.69 -3.68
C TYR A 140 12.19 -3.31 -2.65
N LYS A 141 13.32 -4.01 -2.66
CA LYS A 141 14.44 -3.75 -1.74
C LYS A 141 15.08 -2.38 -1.98
N VAL A 142 15.16 -1.96 -3.23
CA VAL A 142 15.84 -0.70 -3.61
C VAL A 142 14.90 0.51 -3.65
N THR A 143 13.58 0.33 -3.68
CA THR A 143 12.60 1.41 -3.80
C THR A 143 12.02 1.81 -2.45
N SER A 144 11.98 3.11 -2.14
CA SER A 144 11.29 3.67 -0.95
C SER A 144 9.96 4.32 -1.30
N GLY A 145 9.85 4.89 -2.48
CA GLY A 145 8.68 5.61 -2.94
C GLY A 145 8.56 5.63 -4.46
N LEU A 146 7.41 6.07 -4.93
CA LEU A 146 7.04 6.15 -6.33
C LEU A 146 6.32 7.47 -6.59
N ASN A 147 6.62 8.10 -7.72
CA ASN A 147 5.93 9.29 -8.19
C ASN A 147 5.57 9.10 -9.67
N VAL A 148 4.37 9.57 -10.07
CA VAL A 148 3.96 9.62 -11.47
C VAL A 148 3.96 11.07 -11.92
N ASN A 149 4.83 11.39 -12.88
CA ASN A 149 4.93 12.73 -13.43
C ASN A 149 3.62 13.13 -14.12
N GLU A 150 3.02 14.22 -13.67
CA GLU A 150 1.70 14.68 -14.14
C GLU A 150 1.67 15.04 -15.63
N LYS A 151 2.78 15.52 -16.17
CA LYS A 151 2.84 16.01 -17.56
C LYS A 151 3.13 14.90 -18.56
N THR A 152 4.02 13.97 -18.20
CA THR A 152 4.51 12.95 -19.13
C THR A 152 3.89 11.57 -18.86
N GLY A 153 3.33 11.34 -17.67
CA GLY A 153 2.90 10.03 -17.20
C GLY A 153 4.06 9.07 -16.92
N ASP A 154 5.30 9.59 -16.88
CA ASP A 154 6.48 8.81 -16.56
C ASP A 154 6.50 8.45 -15.09
N VAL A 155 6.94 7.23 -14.79
CA VAL A 155 7.13 6.76 -13.43
C VAL A 155 8.56 7.09 -12.98
N GLU A 156 8.65 7.64 -11.80
CA GLU A 156 9.90 7.92 -11.09
C GLU A 156 9.87 7.19 -9.75
N LEU A 157 10.95 6.50 -9.40
CA LEU A 157 11.10 5.83 -8.11
C LEU A 157 12.14 6.57 -7.28
N GLU A 158 11.91 6.58 -5.98
CA GLU A 158 12.91 6.99 -5.00
C GLU A 158 13.67 5.78 -4.50
N SER A 159 14.98 5.82 -4.57
CA SER A 159 15.82 4.71 -4.12
C SER A 159 16.09 4.77 -2.62
N ARG A 160 15.98 3.62 -1.94
CA ARG A 160 16.51 3.43 -0.57
C ARG A 160 18.04 3.46 -0.56
N VAL A 161 18.65 3.14 -1.69
CA VAL A 161 20.11 3.10 -1.84
C VAL A 161 20.58 4.50 -2.20
N LYS A 162 21.21 5.18 -1.25
CA LYS A 162 21.84 6.52 -1.44
C LYS A 162 20.90 7.64 -1.94
N GLY A 163 19.59 7.43 -1.93
CA GLY A 163 18.61 8.46 -2.29
C GLY A 163 18.60 8.86 -3.78
N HIS A 164 18.97 7.95 -4.67
CA HIS A 164 18.91 8.20 -6.10
C HIS A 164 17.47 8.36 -6.57
N LYS A 165 17.25 9.26 -7.53
CA LYS A 165 16.03 9.26 -8.34
C LYS A 165 16.18 8.25 -9.48
N ILE A 166 15.28 7.32 -9.62
CA ILE A 166 15.28 6.33 -10.69
C ILE A 166 14.12 6.67 -11.64
N ILE A 167 14.45 7.11 -12.87
CA ILE A 167 13.45 7.42 -13.89
C ILE A 167 13.17 6.15 -14.68
N VAL A 168 12.04 5.52 -14.40
CA VAL A 168 11.58 4.32 -15.11
C VAL A 168 10.95 4.67 -16.46
N GLY A 169 10.27 5.82 -16.52
CA GLY A 169 9.47 6.22 -17.68
C GLY A 169 8.14 5.47 -17.74
N LYS A 170 7.77 4.96 -18.91
CA LYS A 170 6.54 4.16 -19.05
C LYS A 170 6.70 2.75 -18.46
N VAL A 171 5.59 2.13 -18.09
CA VAL A 171 5.52 0.81 -17.42
C VAL A 171 5.71 -0.36 -18.40
N GLU A 172 6.46 -0.13 -19.47
CA GLU A 172 6.77 -1.15 -20.47
C GLU A 172 8.14 -1.76 -20.17
N ASN A 173 8.30 -3.06 -20.44
CA ASN A 173 9.59 -3.78 -20.31
C ASN A 173 10.22 -3.66 -18.89
N MET A 174 9.40 -3.68 -17.85
CA MET A 174 9.86 -3.51 -16.46
C MET A 174 10.94 -4.52 -16.06
N SER A 175 10.85 -5.77 -16.53
CA SER A 175 11.86 -6.80 -16.25
C SER A 175 13.23 -6.46 -16.83
N VAL A 176 13.27 -5.89 -18.04
CA VAL A 176 14.54 -5.45 -18.66
C VAL A 176 15.13 -4.27 -17.87
N LYS A 177 14.29 -3.30 -17.50
CA LYS A 177 14.70 -2.14 -16.71
C LYS A 177 15.22 -2.53 -15.33
N SER A 178 14.55 -3.47 -14.66
CA SER A 178 14.99 -4.02 -13.38
C SER A 178 16.35 -4.72 -13.51
N ASN A 179 16.52 -5.58 -14.52
CA ASN A 179 17.78 -6.27 -14.75
C ASN A 179 18.92 -5.30 -15.05
N ASN A 180 18.68 -4.25 -15.84
CA ASN A 180 19.67 -3.23 -16.14
C ASN A 180 20.07 -2.45 -14.87
N LEU A 181 19.11 -2.09 -14.03
CA LEU A 181 19.37 -1.42 -12.77
C LEU A 181 20.16 -2.31 -11.80
N LYS A 182 19.80 -3.59 -11.73
CA LYS A 182 20.49 -4.59 -10.91
C LYS A 182 21.94 -4.75 -11.35
N ALA A 183 22.17 -4.94 -12.64
CA ALA A 183 23.52 -5.03 -13.21
C ALA A 183 24.35 -3.75 -12.95
N PHE A 184 23.71 -2.58 -13.01
CA PHE A 184 24.36 -1.31 -12.68
C PHE A 184 24.79 -1.26 -11.21
N TYR A 185 23.95 -1.67 -10.27
CA TYR A 185 24.28 -1.70 -8.83
C TYR A 185 25.34 -2.76 -8.51
N GLU A 186 25.31 -3.92 -9.16
CA GLU A 186 26.30 -4.98 -9.00
C GLU A 186 27.69 -4.63 -9.54
N ALA A 187 27.73 -3.81 -10.61
CA ALA A 187 28.98 -3.37 -11.24
C ALA A 187 29.70 -2.26 -10.44
N LEU A 188 29.01 -1.57 -9.54
CA LEU A 188 29.53 -0.43 -8.80
C LEU A 188 29.67 -0.77 -7.31
N GLY A 189 30.76 -0.29 -6.70
CA GLY A 189 30.89 -0.31 -5.25
C GLY A 189 29.98 0.74 -4.59
N GLU A 190 29.72 0.55 -3.29
CA GLU A 190 28.85 1.48 -2.54
C GLU A 190 29.33 2.94 -2.60
N SER A 191 30.64 3.18 -2.58
CA SER A 191 31.23 4.52 -2.68
C SER A 191 31.00 5.19 -4.04
N ASP A 192 30.95 4.40 -5.11
CA ASP A 192 30.75 4.92 -6.45
C ASP A 192 29.27 5.29 -6.69
N LEU A 193 28.35 4.58 -6.05
CA LEU A 193 26.93 4.89 -6.12
C LEU A 193 26.61 6.28 -5.55
N GLU A 194 27.35 6.78 -4.56
CA GLU A 194 27.13 8.11 -3.97
C GLU A 194 27.35 9.30 -4.92
N ARG A 195 28.04 9.05 -6.03
CA ARG A 195 28.29 10.10 -7.05
C ARG A 195 27.07 10.43 -7.88
N TYR A 196 26.14 9.48 -7.98
CA TYR A 196 24.97 9.64 -8.84
C TYR A 196 23.78 10.21 -8.08
N VAL A 197 22.99 11.03 -8.75
CA VAL A 197 21.74 11.60 -8.23
C VAL A 197 20.53 11.06 -8.98
N THR A 198 20.72 10.70 -10.25
CA THR A 198 19.62 10.19 -11.09
C THR A 198 20.10 9.02 -11.95
N LEU A 199 19.29 7.96 -11.98
CA LEU A 199 19.46 6.81 -12.85
C LEU A 199 18.28 6.75 -13.82
N ASN A 200 18.55 6.86 -15.11
CA ASN A 200 17.50 6.89 -16.13
C ASN A 200 17.47 5.56 -16.89
N LEU A 201 16.33 4.85 -16.76
CA LEU A 201 16.07 3.53 -17.34
C LEU A 201 15.18 3.58 -18.59
N LYS A 202 14.92 4.76 -19.15
CA LYS A 202 14.03 4.92 -20.32
C LYS A 202 14.62 4.37 -21.61
N PHE A 203 15.91 4.15 -21.63
CA PHE A 203 16.65 3.67 -22.80
C PHE A 203 16.87 2.16 -22.74
N GLU A 204 16.64 1.49 -23.85
CA GLU A 204 16.84 0.05 -23.92
C GLU A 204 18.30 -0.33 -23.70
N ASN A 205 18.53 -1.39 -22.91
CA ASN A 205 19.83 -2.00 -22.64
C ASN A 205 20.90 -1.07 -22.02
N GLN A 206 20.51 0.06 -21.45
CA GLN A 206 21.47 0.95 -20.78
C GLN A 206 20.84 1.73 -19.62
N VAL A 207 21.67 2.05 -18.65
CA VAL A 207 21.34 2.98 -17.55
C VAL A 207 22.14 4.26 -17.78
N ILE A 208 21.44 5.40 -17.94
CA ILE A 208 22.11 6.70 -18.00
C ILE A 208 22.14 7.26 -16.59
N ALA A 209 23.34 7.36 -16.03
CA ALA A 209 23.56 7.84 -14.68
C ALA A 209 24.05 9.29 -14.72
N ILE A 210 23.40 10.16 -13.93
CA ILE A 210 23.73 11.58 -13.79
C ILE A 210 24.41 11.78 -12.45
N THR A 211 25.58 12.38 -12.46
CA THR A 211 26.34 12.72 -11.25
C THR A 211 25.91 14.08 -10.67
N LYS A 212 26.32 14.31 -9.42
CA LYS A 212 26.15 15.62 -8.74
C LYS A 212 26.90 16.72 -9.47
#